data_d888eb7a6eb773d5e35f37f1d0555a98
#
_entry.id   d888eb7a6eb773d5e35f37f1d0555a98
#
_cell.length_a   1.000
_cell.length_b   1.000
_cell.length_c   1.000
_cell.angle_alpha   90.00
_cell.angle_beta   90.00
_cell.angle_gamma   90.00
#
_symmetry.space_group_name_H-M   'P 1'
#
loop_
_entity.id
_entity.type
_entity.pdbx_description
1 polymer ?
#
loop_
_entity_poly.entity_id
_entity_poly.type
_entity_poly.pdbx_seq_one_letter_code
_entity_poly.pdbx_strand_id
1 'polypeptide(L)'
;MNLVTGLAIPFLGTALGSAMVFLMKNKMNSKVEKLLLGFASGVMLAASIWSLIIPSIDMASEQGKVAWIPAAVGFILGIAFLLVLDSVIPHLHLNNDKTEGIKAKLKKTTMMVFAVTLHNIPEGMAVGVTFAGALIGNTGITMAGAFALAIGIAIQNFPEGAIISMPLKSEGMSKSKAFLYGTLSGIVEPIGAIITILLTSTVVPILPYLLSFAAGAMIYVVVEELIPESQNGEHSNIGTIGVALGFVIMMILDVALG
;
A
#
# COMPACT_ATOMS: atom_id res chain seq x y z
N MET A 1 -15.59 12.19 -11.61
CA MET A 1 -15.04 12.10 -10.24
C MET A 1 -14.04 13.23 -10.07
N ASN A 2 -13.93 13.84 -8.91
CA ASN A 2 -12.96 14.91 -8.66
C ASN A 2 -11.73 14.38 -7.91
N LEU A 3 -10.64 15.15 -7.88
CA LEU A 3 -9.39 14.78 -7.22
C LEU A 3 -9.60 14.34 -5.76
N VAL A 4 -10.40 15.08 -4.99
CA VAL A 4 -10.66 14.77 -3.57
C VAL A 4 -11.25 13.36 -3.40
N THR A 5 -12.18 12.99 -4.29
CA THR A 5 -12.74 11.61 -4.30
C THR A 5 -11.64 10.58 -4.57
N GLY A 6 -10.77 10.83 -5.57
CA GLY A 6 -9.67 9.93 -5.90
C GLY A 6 -8.73 9.69 -4.71
N LEU A 7 -8.35 10.77 -4.00
CA LEU A 7 -7.46 10.68 -2.83
C LEU A 7 -8.12 10.02 -1.61
N ALA A 8 -9.45 10.03 -1.52
CA ALA A 8 -10.19 9.42 -0.40
C ALA A 8 -10.47 7.93 -0.61
N ILE A 9 -10.46 7.44 -1.85
CA ILE A 9 -10.83 6.06 -2.20
C ILE A 9 -9.98 5.03 -1.45
N PRO A 10 -8.66 5.09 -1.39
CA PRO A 10 -7.83 4.13 -0.63
C PRO A 10 -8.21 4.06 0.85
N PHE A 11 -8.26 5.21 1.51
CA PHE A 11 -8.67 5.33 2.91
C PHE A 11 -10.05 4.73 3.18
N LEU A 12 -11.01 4.89 2.26
CA LEU A 12 -12.33 4.27 2.38
C LEU A 12 -12.23 2.74 2.32
N GLY A 13 -11.30 2.18 1.53
CA GLY A 13 -10.98 0.75 1.51
C GLY A 13 -10.56 0.26 2.89
N THR A 14 -9.57 0.90 3.51
CA THR A 14 -9.08 0.61 4.87
C THR A 14 -10.21 0.72 5.91
N ALA A 15 -11.02 1.78 5.84
CA ALA A 15 -12.14 1.98 6.76
C ALA A 15 -13.22 0.89 6.62
N LEU A 16 -13.58 0.50 5.40
CA LEU A 16 -14.54 -0.57 5.13
C LEU A 16 -14.01 -1.92 5.60
N GLY A 17 -12.73 -2.21 5.35
CA GLY A 17 -12.08 -3.41 5.86
C GLY A 17 -12.07 -3.45 7.39
N SER A 18 -11.71 -2.35 8.03
CA SER A 18 -11.75 -2.21 9.49
C SER A 18 -13.15 -2.41 10.06
N ALA A 19 -14.20 -2.03 9.33
CA ALA A 19 -15.59 -2.21 9.74
C ALA A 19 -16.01 -3.70 9.81
N MET A 20 -15.26 -4.63 9.20
CA MET A 20 -15.52 -6.07 9.29
C MET A 20 -15.48 -6.56 10.74
N VAL A 21 -14.79 -5.87 11.63
CA VAL A 21 -14.78 -6.18 13.07
C VAL A 21 -16.19 -6.18 13.70
N PHE A 22 -17.13 -5.39 13.17
CA PHE A 22 -18.50 -5.38 13.67
C PHE A 22 -19.27 -6.67 13.35
N LEU A 23 -18.92 -7.33 12.24
CA LEU A 23 -19.49 -8.61 11.81
C LEU A 23 -18.83 -9.80 12.51
N MET A 24 -17.67 -9.57 13.14
CA MET A 24 -16.87 -10.61 13.77
C MET A 24 -17.58 -11.24 14.98
N LYS A 25 -17.79 -12.55 14.95
CA LYS A 25 -18.27 -13.37 16.07
C LYS A 25 -17.12 -14.11 16.74
N ASN A 26 -16.21 -14.68 15.96
CA ASN A 26 -15.06 -15.48 16.39
C ASN A 26 -13.76 -14.90 15.79
N LYS A 27 -12.61 -15.48 16.16
CA LYS A 27 -11.32 -15.15 15.53
C LYS A 27 -11.38 -15.38 14.02
N MET A 28 -10.63 -14.59 13.24
CA MET A 28 -10.51 -14.77 11.79
C MET A 28 -9.91 -16.15 11.48
N ASN A 29 -10.40 -16.78 10.45
CA ASN A 29 -9.86 -18.06 9.99
C ASN A 29 -8.50 -17.83 9.31
N SER A 30 -7.46 -18.56 9.74
CA SER A 30 -6.10 -18.41 9.21
C SER A 30 -6.00 -18.60 7.68
N LYS A 31 -6.85 -19.45 7.08
CA LYS A 31 -6.88 -19.61 5.62
C LYS A 31 -7.41 -18.36 4.91
N VAL A 32 -8.43 -17.71 5.51
CA VAL A 32 -8.97 -16.44 4.99
C VAL A 32 -7.93 -15.35 5.13
N GLU A 33 -7.24 -15.26 6.26
CA GLU A 33 -6.15 -14.32 6.50
C GLU A 33 -5.04 -14.46 5.46
N LYS A 34 -4.52 -15.67 5.23
CA LYS A 34 -3.52 -15.96 4.20
C LYS A 34 -3.98 -15.58 2.79
N LEU A 35 -5.25 -15.86 2.46
CA LEU A 35 -5.82 -15.49 1.16
C LEU A 35 -5.85 -13.98 0.99
N LEU A 36 -6.29 -13.24 2.00
CA LEU A 36 -6.40 -11.78 1.96
C LEU A 36 -5.04 -11.10 1.87
N LEU A 37 -4.05 -11.56 2.66
CA LEU A 37 -2.66 -11.07 2.60
C LEU A 37 -2.02 -11.35 1.24
N GLY A 38 -2.20 -12.56 0.72
CA GLY A 38 -1.74 -12.89 -0.62
C GLY A 38 -2.41 -12.03 -1.68
N PHE A 39 -3.71 -11.82 -1.57
CA PHE A 39 -4.47 -10.99 -2.51
C PHE A 39 -3.96 -9.53 -2.52
N ALA A 40 -3.77 -8.92 -1.34
CA ALA A 40 -3.19 -7.59 -1.23
C ALA A 40 -1.79 -7.54 -1.85
N SER A 41 -0.92 -8.51 -1.56
CA SER A 41 0.41 -8.63 -2.18
C SER A 41 0.35 -8.64 -3.71
N GLY A 42 -0.59 -9.39 -4.27
CA GLY A 42 -0.77 -9.50 -5.73
C GLY A 42 -1.20 -8.18 -6.37
N VAL A 43 -2.15 -7.47 -5.75
CA VAL A 43 -2.59 -6.14 -6.21
C VAL A 43 -1.43 -5.15 -6.18
N MET A 44 -0.68 -5.09 -5.07
CA MET A 44 0.47 -4.18 -4.92
C MET A 44 1.58 -4.48 -5.93
N LEU A 45 1.89 -5.75 -6.19
CA LEU A 45 2.87 -6.15 -7.21
C LEU A 45 2.47 -5.65 -8.60
N ALA A 46 1.22 -5.86 -9.01
CA ALA A 46 0.73 -5.42 -10.30
C ALA A 46 0.73 -3.88 -10.39
N ALA A 47 0.19 -3.19 -9.39
CA ALA A 47 0.17 -1.72 -9.33
C ALA A 47 1.58 -1.13 -9.42
N SER A 48 2.56 -1.70 -8.72
CA SER A 48 3.95 -1.25 -8.76
C SER A 48 4.53 -1.32 -10.17
N ILE A 49 4.15 -2.32 -10.96
CA ILE A 49 4.66 -2.50 -12.33
C ILE A 49 3.90 -1.60 -13.30
N TRP A 50 2.58 -1.77 -13.43
CA TRP A 50 1.78 -1.12 -14.48
C TRP A 50 1.50 0.35 -14.19
N SER A 51 1.12 0.70 -12.96
CA SER A 51 0.76 2.06 -12.62
C SER A 51 1.94 2.96 -12.24
N LEU A 52 3.13 2.40 -11.92
CA LEU A 52 4.25 3.18 -11.40
C LEU A 52 5.54 3.00 -12.20
N ILE A 53 6.08 1.77 -12.35
CA ILE A 53 7.37 1.54 -13.01
C ILE A 53 7.29 1.80 -14.50
N ILE A 54 6.30 1.25 -15.21
CA ILE A 54 6.13 1.44 -16.64
C ILE A 54 5.95 2.94 -16.96
N PRO A 55 5.01 3.69 -16.32
CA PRO A 55 4.89 5.13 -16.54
C PRO A 55 6.17 5.93 -16.20
N SER A 56 6.92 5.49 -15.19
CA SER A 56 8.22 6.12 -14.87
C SER A 56 9.22 6.00 -16.03
N ILE A 57 9.32 4.81 -16.63
CA ILE A 57 10.22 4.53 -17.77
C ILE A 57 9.79 5.33 -19.00
N ASP A 58 8.51 5.32 -19.33
CA ASP A 58 7.94 5.99 -20.48
C ASP A 58 8.14 7.50 -20.38
N MET A 59 7.77 8.08 -19.25
CA MET A 59 7.95 9.51 -18.97
C MET A 59 9.43 9.92 -18.99
N ALA A 60 10.34 9.11 -18.46
CA ALA A 60 11.78 9.39 -18.52
C ALA A 60 12.28 9.41 -19.96
N SER A 61 11.79 8.49 -20.81
CA SER A 61 12.10 8.45 -22.23
C SER A 61 11.59 9.70 -22.96
N GLU A 62 10.35 10.11 -22.72
CA GLU A 62 9.75 11.33 -23.29
C GLU A 62 10.50 12.60 -22.85
N GLN A 63 11.07 12.62 -21.65
CA GLN A 63 11.94 13.70 -21.16
C GLN A 63 13.37 13.68 -21.77
N GLY A 64 13.66 12.76 -22.68
CA GLY A 64 15.00 12.62 -23.28
C GLY A 64 16.05 12.07 -22.33
N LYS A 65 15.67 11.45 -21.23
CA LYS A 65 16.57 10.81 -20.26
C LYS A 65 16.85 9.36 -20.68
N VAL A 66 17.91 8.78 -20.12
CA VAL A 66 18.12 7.33 -20.21
C VAL A 66 17.05 6.66 -19.35
N ALA A 67 16.06 6.05 -19.99
CA ALA A 67 14.78 5.66 -19.39
C ALA A 67 14.89 4.83 -18.09
N TRP A 68 15.85 3.90 -18.03
CA TRP A 68 16.03 3.04 -16.86
C TRP A 68 16.68 3.73 -15.65
N ILE A 69 17.38 4.88 -15.84
CA ILE A 69 18.09 5.55 -14.73
C ILE A 69 17.10 6.08 -13.67
N PRO A 70 16.09 6.91 -14.02
CA PRO A 70 15.10 7.34 -13.04
C PRO A 70 14.37 6.17 -12.38
N ALA A 71 14.01 5.15 -13.18
CA ALA A 71 13.32 3.98 -12.68
C ALA A 71 14.17 3.21 -11.65
N ALA A 72 15.42 2.91 -11.97
CA ALA A 72 16.31 2.16 -11.06
C ALA A 72 16.67 2.97 -9.81
N VAL A 73 17.03 4.25 -9.97
CA VAL A 73 17.43 5.11 -8.84
C VAL A 73 16.25 5.34 -7.90
N GLY A 74 15.09 5.73 -8.44
CA GLY A 74 13.90 5.93 -7.61
C GLY A 74 13.51 4.67 -6.87
N PHE A 75 13.47 3.53 -7.56
CA PHE A 75 13.13 2.23 -6.97
C PHE A 75 14.05 1.85 -5.78
N ILE A 76 15.38 1.98 -5.97
CA ILE A 76 16.34 1.70 -4.88
C ILE A 76 16.16 2.67 -3.72
N LEU A 77 15.93 3.95 -4.00
CA LEU A 77 15.68 4.95 -2.96
C LEU A 77 14.38 4.69 -2.19
N GLY A 78 13.34 4.19 -2.86
CA GLY A 78 12.08 3.78 -2.22
C GLY A 78 12.27 2.62 -1.25
N ILE A 79 12.97 1.57 -1.67
CA ILE A 79 13.36 0.45 -0.80
C ILE A 79 14.19 0.94 0.39
N ALA A 80 15.23 1.76 0.12
CA ALA A 80 16.12 2.26 1.17
C ALA A 80 15.37 3.15 2.18
N PHE A 81 14.41 3.95 1.71
CA PHE A 81 13.57 4.78 2.58
C PHE A 81 12.76 3.93 3.56
N LEU A 82 12.08 2.91 3.06
CA LEU A 82 11.30 2.02 3.93
C LEU A 82 12.19 1.21 4.86
N LEU A 83 13.32 0.69 4.38
CA LEU A 83 14.30 -0.02 5.21
C LEU A 83 14.80 0.86 6.39
N VAL A 84 15.08 2.14 6.13
CA VAL A 84 15.47 3.08 7.19
C VAL A 84 14.31 3.35 8.13
N LEU A 85 13.11 3.59 7.60
CA LEU A 85 11.92 3.88 8.39
C LEU A 85 11.58 2.70 9.31
N ASP A 86 11.64 1.50 8.78
CA ASP A 86 11.43 0.22 9.46
C ASP A 86 12.45 0.01 10.60
N SER A 87 13.71 0.31 10.35
CA SER A 87 14.78 0.21 11.37
C SER A 87 14.68 1.26 12.49
N VAL A 88 13.98 2.38 12.27
CA VAL A 88 13.88 3.50 13.23
C VAL A 88 12.56 3.47 14.01
N ILE A 89 11.44 3.17 13.36
CA ILE A 89 10.13 3.22 14.01
C ILE A 89 9.89 1.93 14.80
N PRO A 90 9.54 2.01 16.11
CA PRO A 90 9.21 0.82 16.90
C PRO A 90 7.90 0.22 16.41
N HIS A 91 7.95 -0.98 15.83
CA HIS A 91 6.79 -1.68 15.30
C HIS A 91 6.86 -3.19 15.56
N LEU A 92 5.78 -3.91 15.28
CA LEU A 92 5.65 -5.34 15.51
C LEU A 92 4.78 -5.95 14.41
N HIS A 93 5.32 -6.96 13.74
CA HIS A 93 4.57 -7.73 12.73
C HIS A 93 3.51 -8.64 13.38
N LEU A 94 2.44 -8.95 12.64
CA LEU A 94 1.22 -9.61 13.14
C LEU A 94 1.49 -10.94 13.86
N ASN A 95 2.42 -11.74 13.36
CA ASN A 95 2.72 -13.08 13.85
C ASN A 95 4.09 -13.19 14.52
N ASN A 96 4.73 -12.08 14.88
CA ASN A 96 6.05 -12.04 15.51
C ASN A 96 5.92 -11.51 16.95
N ASP A 97 6.70 -12.10 17.89
CA ASP A 97 6.81 -11.59 19.25
C ASP A 97 8.06 -10.72 19.47
N LYS A 98 8.88 -10.57 18.42
CA LYS A 98 10.06 -9.70 18.45
C LYS A 98 9.70 -8.33 17.89
N THR A 99 9.97 -7.31 18.67
CA THR A 99 9.81 -5.90 18.26
C THR A 99 11.00 -5.48 17.39
N GLU A 100 10.72 -4.77 16.31
CA GLU A 100 11.70 -4.14 15.43
C GLU A 100 11.78 -2.63 15.66
N GLY A 101 12.81 -1.98 15.11
CA GLY A 101 13.07 -0.56 15.33
C GLY A 101 13.72 -0.25 16.68
N ILE A 102 13.70 1.03 17.06
CA ILE A 102 14.27 1.50 18.33
C ILE A 102 13.45 0.96 19.50
N LYS A 103 14.13 0.38 20.50
CA LYS A 103 13.48 -0.18 21.70
C LYS A 103 12.60 0.85 22.40
N ALA A 104 11.29 0.67 22.36
CA ALA A 104 10.31 1.51 23.02
C ALA A 104 9.38 0.66 23.92
N LYS A 105 8.94 1.25 25.05
CA LYS A 105 7.97 0.62 25.96
C LYS A 105 6.53 0.88 25.46
N LEU A 106 6.23 0.49 24.21
CA LEU A 106 4.89 0.62 23.65
C LEU A 106 4.09 -0.68 23.83
N LYS A 107 2.76 -0.55 23.87
CA LYS A 107 1.88 -1.72 23.89
C LYS A 107 1.97 -2.47 22.56
N LYS A 108 1.88 -3.80 22.57
CA LYS A 108 1.86 -4.66 21.38
C LYS A 108 0.88 -4.12 20.31
N THR A 109 -0.35 -3.80 20.72
CA THR A 109 -1.39 -3.23 19.85
C THR A 109 -0.98 -1.92 19.16
N THR A 110 -0.26 -1.05 19.85
CA THR A 110 0.22 0.23 19.28
C THR A 110 1.30 -0.02 18.21
N MET A 111 2.20 -0.97 18.47
CA MET A 111 3.27 -1.33 17.53
C MET A 111 2.73 -1.99 16.26
N MET A 112 1.69 -2.84 16.38
CA MET A 112 0.99 -3.41 15.22
C MET A 112 0.32 -2.34 14.36
N VAL A 113 -0.34 -1.35 14.98
CA VAL A 113 -0.94 -0.23 14.23
C VAL A 113 0.14 0.60 13.53
N PHE A 114 1.30 0.80 14.15
CA PHE A 114 2.42 1.51 13.51
C PHE A 114 2.97 0.76 12.31
N ALA A 115 3.15 -0.57 12.39
CA ALA A 115 3.57 -1.38 11.26
C ALA A 115 2.71 -1.04 10.03
N VAL A 116 1.40 -1.25 10.11
CA VAL A 116 0.50 -1.01 8.97
C VAL A 116 0.42 0.47 8.57
N THR A 117 0.51 1.40 9.52
CA THR A 117 0.58 2.83 9.18
C THR A 117 1.80 3.15 8.31
N LEU A 118 2.94 2.48 8.54
CA LEU A 118 4.14 2.63 7.71
C LEU A 118 3.92 2.12 6.28
N HIS A 119 3.17 1.02 6.13
CA HIS A 119 2.84 0.44 4.82
C HIS A 119 1.95 1.35 4.00
N ASN A 120 1.01 2.04 4.63
CA ASN A 120 0.05 2.92 3.97
C ASN A 120 0.70 4.24 3.48
N ILE A 121 1.92 4.59 3.94
CA ILE A 121 2.64 5.78 3.44
C ILE A 121 2.99 5.65 1.95
N PRO A 122 3.67 4.58 1.48
CA PRO A 122 3.94 4.35 0.06
C PRO A 122 2.68 4.34 -0.81
N GLU A 123 1.58 3.80 -0.32
CA GLU A 123 0.31 3.76 -1.04
C GLU A 123 -0.26 5.15 -1.26
N GLY A 124 -0.30 5.97 -0.22
CA GLY A 124 -0.67 7.37 -0.35
C GLY A 124 0.23 8.14 -1.32
N MET A 125 1.54 7.90 -1.26
CA MET A 125 2.50 8.50 -2.20
C MET A 125 2.27 8.04 -3.63
N ALA A 126 1.99 6.76 -3.87
CA ALA A 126 1.68 6.21 -5.19
C ALA A 126 0.45 6.87 -5.80
N VAL A 127 -0.64 6.99 -5.04
CA VAL A 127 -1.85 7.71 -5.45
C VAL A 127 -1.53 9.17 -5.74
N GLY A 128 -0.82 9.84 -4.85
CA GLY A 128 -0.47 11.26 -4.99
C GLY A 128 0.36 11.53 -6.23
N VAL A 129 1.41 10.77 -6.49
CA VAL A 129 2.29 10.98 -7.64
C VAL A 129 1.57 10.69 -8.97
N THR A 130 0.70 9.68 -9.01
CA THR A 130 -0.07 9.31 -10.19
C THR A 130 -1.12 10.38 -10.53
N PHE A 131 -1.86 10.87 -9.53
CA PHE A 131 -2.77 12.01 -9.76
C PHE A 131 -2.02 13.29 -10.14
N ALA A 132 -0.86 13.55 -9.55
CA ALA A 132 -0.04 14.70 -9.95
C ALA A 132 0.40 14.59 -11.42
N GLY A 133 0.85 13.41 -11.86
CA GLY A 133 1.17 13.15 -13.25
C GLY A 133 -0.02 13.39 -14.18
N ALA A 134 -1.19 12.86 -13.85
CA ALA A 134 -2.41 13.05 -14.62
C ALA A 134 -2.86 14.52 -14.71
N LEU A 135 -2.65 15.32 -13.65
CA LEU A 135 -3.00 16.75 -13.62
C LEU A 135 -2.04 17.62 -14.43
N ILE A 136 -0.75 17.28 -14.46
CA ILE A 136 0.26 18.01 -15.23
C ILE A 136 -0.02 17.87 -16.74
N GLY A 137 -0.57 16.73 -17.18
CA GLY A 137 -0.77 16.41 -18.59
C GLY A 137 0.56 16.10 -19.32
N ASN A 138 0.48 15.50 -20.49
CA ASN A 138 1.64 15.12 -21.30
C ASN A 138 2.66 14.24 -20.55
N THR A 139 2.18 13.40 -19.65
CA THR A 139 3.02 12.51 -18.82
C THR A 139 2.78 11.02 -19.14
N GLY A 140 1.93 10.73 -20.11
CA GLY A 140 1.45 9.36 -20.36
C GLY A 140 0.47 8.82 -19.32
N ILE A 141 0.31 9.49 -18.16
CA ILE A 141 -0.61 9.08 -17.11
C ILE A 141 -1.98 9.72 -17.35
N THR A 142 -3.01 8.88 -17.48
CA THR A 142 -4.39 9.34 -17.63
C THR A 142 -5.09 9.50 -16.28
N MET A 143 -6.14 10.35 -16.22
CA MET A 143 -6.99 10.40 -15.02
C MET A 143 -7.69 9.07 -14.76
N ALA A 144 -8.04 8.31 -15.80
CA ALA A 144 -8.63 6.99 -15.65
C ALA A 144 -7.65 6.01 -15.01
N GLY A 145 -6.38 6.01 -15.44
CA GLY A 145 -5.31 5.21 -14.84
C GLY A 145 -5.05 5.59 -13.37
N ALA A 146 -5.05 6.89 -13.05
CA ALA A 146 -4.92 7.33 -11.66
C ALA A 146 -6.07 6.84 -10.78
N PHE A 147 -7.31 6.83 -11.30
CA PHE A 147 -8.45 6.24 -10.59
C PHE A 147 -8.38 4.71 -10.54
N ALA A 148 -7.88 4.04 -11.58
CA ALA A 148 -7.67 2.59 -11.58
C ALA A 148 -6.71 2.18 -10.45
N LEU A 149 -5.58 2.88 -10.30
CA LEU A 149 -4.66 2.68 -9.20
C LEU A 149 -5.33 2.92 -7.83
N ALA A 150 -6.03 4.05 -7.66
CA ALA A 150 -6.70 4.36 -6.39
C ALA A 150 -7.75 3.30 -6.01
N ILE A 151 -8.50 2.77 -6.97
CA ILE A 151 -9.47 1.69 -6.77
C ILE A 151 -8.74 0.38 -6.43
N GLY A 152 -7.65 0.06 -7.13
CA GLY A 152 -6.83 -1.12 -6.85
C GLY A 152 -6.27 -1.09 -5.43
N ILE A 153 -5.72 0.05 -5.00
CA ILE A 153 -5.24 0.25 -3.63
C ILE A 153 -6.40 0.12 -2.62
N ALA A 154 -7.59 0.68 -2.90
CA ALA A 154 -8.74 0.50 -2.01
C ALA A 154 -9.17 -0.96 -1.87
N ILE A 155 -9.09 -1.74 -2.95
CA ILE A 155 -9.42 -3.17 -2.95
C ILE A 155 -8.44 -3.96 -2.07
N GLN A 156 -7.13 -3.65 -2.09
CA GLN A 156 -6.15 -4.29 -1.22
C GLN A 156 -6.25 -3.80 0.24
N ASN A 157 -6.54 -2.52 0.45
CA ASN A 157 -6.68 -1.92 1.77
C ASN A 157 -7.88 -2.46 2.55
N PHE A 158 -8.89 -3.00 1.87
CA PHE A 158 -9.99 -3.67 2.52
C PHE A 158 -9.52 -4.90 3.34
N PRO A 159 -8.77 -5.89 2.78
CA PRO A 159 -8.08 -6.91 3.57
C PRO A 159 -7.24 -6.34 4.72
N GLU A 160 -6.44 -5.32 4.47
CA GLU A 160 -5.51 -4.77 5.46
C GLU A 160 -6.24 -4.15 6.65
N GLY A 161 -7.29 -3.37 6.43
CA GLY A 161 -8.12 -2.85 7.49
C GLY A 161 -8.75 -3.95 8.37
N ALA A 162 -9.17 -5.07 7.75
CA ALA A 162 -9.70 -6.22 8.47
C ALA A 162 -8.62 -6.93 9.29
N ILE A 163 -7.42 -7.11 8.72
CA ILE A 163 -6.26 -7.77 9.36
C ILE A 163 -5.76 -6.98 10.57
N ILE A 164 -5.95 -5.67 10.63
CA ILE A 164 -5.65 -4.87 11.82
C ILE A 164 -6.78 -4.96 12.86
N SER A 165 -7.99 -4.63 12.44
CA SER A 165 -9.12 -4.44 13.39
C SER A 165 -9.56 -5.75 14.05
N MET A 166 -9.52 -6.86 13.33
CA MET A 166 -10.00 -8.15 13.85
C MET A 166 -9.06 -8.76 14.90
N PRO A 167 -7.73 -8.79 14.77
CA PRO A 167 -6.82 -9.20 15.83
C PRO A 167 -6.90 -8.31 17.06
N LEU A 168 -6.96 -6.98 16.90
CA LEU A 168 -7.14 -6.05 18.02
C LEU A 168 -8.39 -6.39 18.86
N LYS A 169 -9.49 -6.76 18.20
CA LYS A 169 -10.70 -7.28 18.89
C LYS A 169 -10.42 -8.60 19.57
N SER A 170 -9.67 -9.53 18.95
CA SER A 170 -9.34 -10.83 19.52
C SER A 170 -8.48 -10.73 20.80
N GLU A 171 -7.66 -9.67 20.91
CA GLU A 171 -6.86 -9.32 22.08
C GLU A 171 -7.67 -8.61 23.19
N GLY A 172 -9.00 -8.50 23.06
CA GLY A 172 -9.89 -7.96 24.09
C GLY A 172 -10.29 -6.50 23.89
N MET A 173 -9.86 -5.83 22.84
CA MET A 173 -10.30 -4.47 22.54
C MET A 173 -11.80 -4.43 22.18
N SER A 174 -12.51 -3.35 22.51
CA SER A 174 -13.89 -3.17 22.06
C SER A 174 -13.95 -3.01 20.54
N LYS A 175 -15.03 -3.48 19.89
CA LYS A 175 -15.20 -3.39 18.43
C LYS A 175 -15.03 -1.97 17.89
N SER A 176 -15.59 -0.97 18.59
CA SER A 176 -15.49 0.43 18.18
C SER A 176 -14.07 0.97 18.26
N LYS A 177 -13.28 0.60 19.27
CA LYS A 177 -11.87 0.98 19.34
C LYS A 177 -11.04 0.26 18.29
N ALA A 178 -11.24 -1.03 18.09
CA ALA A 178 -10.55 -1.79 17.06
C ALA A 178 -10.83 -1.23 15.66
N PHE A 179 -12.09 -0.90 15.36
CA PHE A 179 -12.48 -0.19 14.14
C PHE A 179 -11.75 1.15 14.00
N LEU A 180 -11.74 1.97 15.05
CA LEU A 180 -11.10 3.29 15.02
C LEU A 180 -9.60 3.17 14.75
N TYR A 181 -8.88 2.28 15.43
CA TYR A 181 -7.44 2.09 15.21
C TYR A 181 -7.14 1.56 13.82
N GLY A 182 -7.91 0.58 13.32
CA GLY A 182 -7.76 0.09 11.96
C GLY A 182 -8.05 1.16 10.91
N THR A 183 -9.06 2.00 11.11
CA THR A 183 -9.36 3.12 10.20
C THR A 183 -8.28 4.20 10.26
N LEU A 184 -7.77 4.53 11.45
CA LEU A 184 -6.74 5.56 11.62
C LEU A 184 -5.40 5.15 11.01
N SER A 185 -5.07 3.86 10.87
CA SER A 185 -3.85 3.44 10.17
C SER A 185 -3.83 3.88 8.71
N GLY A 186 -4.99 4.00 8.06
CA GLY A 186 -5.12 4.46 6.68
C GLY A 186 -5.13 6.00 6.52
N ILE A 187 -5.18 6.78 7.61
CA ILE A 187 -5.27 8.26 7.49
C ILE A 187 -4.03 8.88 6.82
N VAL A 188 -2.90 8.19 6.87
CA VAL A 188 -1.65 8.63 6.23
C VAL A 188 -1.71 8.55 4.70
N GLU A 189 -2.65 7.79 4.11
CA GLU A 189 -2.83 7.66 2.67
C GLU A 189 -3.26 8.99 2.03
N PRO A 190 -4.40 9.61 2.40
CA PRO A 190 -4.77 10.91 1.85
C PRO A 190 -3.78 12.02 2.23
N ILE A 191 -3.15 11.95 3.41
CA ILE A 191 -2.12 12.90 3.82
C ILE A 191 -0.89 12.76 2.93
N GLY A 192 -0.37 11.55 2.74
CA GLY A 192 0.77 11.25 1.87
C GLY A 192 0.50 11.66 0.42
N ALA A 193 -0.71 11.38 -0.09
CA ALA A 193 -1.12 11.77 -1.43
C ALA A 193 -1.13 13.30 -1.61
N ILE A 194 -1.70 14.05 -0.67
CA ILE A 194 -1.72 15.52 -0.72
C ILE A 194 -0.29 16.08 -0.68
N ILE A 195 0.55 15.61 0.24
CA ILE A 195 1.95 16.04 0.34
C ILE A 195 2.69 15.76 -0.97
N THR A 196 2.51 14.57 -1.54
CA THR A 196 3.16 14.19 -2.80
C THR A 196 2.71 15.07 -3.96
N ILE A 197 1.41 15.37 -4.07
CA ILE A 197 0.89 16.30 -5.09
C ILE A 197 1.53 17.69 -4.93
N LEU A 198 1.58 18.21 -3.72
CA LEU A 198 2.15 19.54 -3.47
C LEU A 198 3.65 19.60 -3.81
N LEU A 199 4.39 18.55 -3.54
CA LEU A 199 5.80 18.44 -3.89
C LEU A 199 6.01 18.27 -5.40
N THR A 200 5.12 17.55 -6.08
CA THR A 200 5.27 17.19 -7.49
C THR A 200 4.83 18.32 -8.43
N SER A 201 3.88 19.16 -8.02
CA SER A 201 3.34 20.24 -8.85
C SER A 201 4.38 21.27 -9.31
N THR A 202 5.53 21.34 -8.65
CA THR A 202 6.61 22.30 -8.94
C THR A 202 7.76 21.72 -9.76
N VAL A 203 7.88 20.37 -9.92
CA VAL A 203 9.10 19.77 -10.49
C VAL A 203 8.79 18.55 -11.38
N VAL A 204 8.22 18.78 -12.56
CA VAL A 204 7.98 17.75 -13.60
C VAL A 204 9.21 16.84 -13.88
N PRO A 205 10.47 17.36 -13.92
CA PRO A 205 11.63 16.53 -14.21
C PRO A 205 11.91 15.40 -13.23
N ILE A 206 11.42 15.46 -11.98
CA ILE A 206 11.66 14.41 -10.97
C ILE A 206 10.50 13.41 -10.86
N LEU A 207 9.40 13.63 -11.58
CA LEU A 207 8.21 12.77 -11.52
C LEU A 207 8.54 11.28 -11.81
N PRO A 208 9.38 10.91 -12.81
CA PRO A 208 9.79 9.53 -13.03
C PRO A 208 10.46 8.89 -11.80
N TYR A 209 11.29 9.66 -11.08
CA TYR A 209 11.93 9.18 -9.85
C TYR A 209 10.92 8.96 -8.73
N LEU A 210 9.92 9.82 -8.60
CA LEU A 210 8.89 9.70 -7.56
C LEU A 210 7.95 8.53 -7.81
N LEU A 211 7.57 8.25 -9.07
CA LEU A 211 6.80 7.08 -9.44
C LEU A 211 7.53 5.79 -9.07
N SER A 212 8.78 5.65 -9.50
CA SER A 212 9.58 4.47 -9.19
C SER A 212 9.98 4.38 -7.71
N PHE A 213 10.11 5.50 -7.00
CA PHE A 213 10.29 5.53 -5.54
C PHE A 213 9.08 4.92 -4.83
N ALA A 214 7.86 5.32 -5.18
CA ALA A 214 6.65 4.75 -4.62
C ALA A 214 6.55 3.24 -4.92
N ALA A 215 6.89 2.82 -6.15
CA ALA A 215 6.95 1.41 -6.52
C ALA A 215 7.95 0.62 -5.66
N GLY A 216 9.16 1.15 -5.47
CA GLY A 216 10.19 0.51 -4.64
C GLY A 216 9.75 0.35 -3.18
N ALA A 217 9.13 1.39 -2.63
CA ALA A 217 8.60 1.36 -1.28
C ALA A 217 7.45 0.33 -1.14
N MET A 218 6.53 0.25 -2.11
CA MET A 218 5.47 -0.77 -2.11
C MET A 218 6.03 -2.19 -2.24
N ILE A 219 7.02 -2.41 -3.10
CA ILE A 219 7.68 -3.72 -3.24
C ILE A 219 8.39 -4.14 -1.94
N TYR A 220 9.00 -3.20 -1.21
CA TYR A 220 9.57 -3.48 0.12
C TYR A 220 8.52 -4.10 1.04
N VAL A 221 7.36 -3.46 1.19
CA VAL A 221 6.25 -3.94 2.02
C VAL A 221 5.78 -5.34 1.61
N VAL A 222 5.64 -5.56 0.31
CA VAL A 222 5.19 -6.86 -0.22
C VAL A 222 6.17 -7.98 0.14
N VAL A 223 7.47 -7.74 -0.03
CA VAL A 223 8.52 -8.75 0.14
C VAL A 223 8.83 -8.98 1.62
N GLU A 224 8.90 -7.90 2.42
CA GLU A 224 9.29 -7.97 3.82
C GLU A 224 8.15 -8.46 4.72
N GLU A 225 6.91 -8.16 4.37
CA GLU A 225 5.80 -8.39 5.28
C GLU A 225 4.67 -9.23 4.68
N LEU A 226 4.01 -8.77 3.62
CA LEU A 226 2.76 -9.38 3.17
C LEU A 226 2.95 -10.81 2.65
N ILE A 227 3.98 -11.06 1.85
CA ILE A 227 4.27 -12.42 1.35
C ILE A 227 4.70 -13.34 2.50
N PRO A 228 5.66 -13.00 3.37
CA PRO A 228 6.01 -13.83 4.51
C PRO A 228 4.83 -14.15 5.41
N GLU A 229 3.98 -13.17 5.74
CA GLU A 229 2.81 -13.38 6.57
C GLU A 229 1.76 -14.28 5.89
N SER A 230 1.55 -14.12 4.58
CA SER A 230 0.63 -14.98 3.80
C SER A 230 1.06 -16.45 3.77
N GLN A 231 2.35 -16.73 3.96
CA GLN A 231 2.94 -18.08 3.97
C GLN A 231 3.19 -18.63 5.38
N ASN A 232 2.97 -17.85 6.43
CA ASN A 232 3.28 -18.23 7.82
C ASN A 232 2.47 -19.45 8.28
N GLY A 233 3.06 -20.28 9.19
CA GLY A 233 2.43 -21.46 9.79
C GLY A 233 2.39 -22.68 8.85
N GLU A 234 1.32 -23.50 8.93
CA GLU A 234 1.22 -24.71 8.11
C GLU A 234 1.23 -24.38 6.60
N HIS A 235 1.97 -25.20 5.83
CA HIS A 235 2.07 -25.04 4.38
C HIS A 235 0.68 -25.05 3.71
N SER A 236 0.43 -24.06 2.87
CA SER A 236 -0.82 -23.92 2.14
C SER A 236 -0.60 -23.07 0.88
N ASN A 237 -1.16 -23.50 -0.23
CA ASN A 237 -1.14 -22.74 -1.49
C ASN A 237 -2.13 -21.55 -1.51
N ILE A 238 -2.91 -21.35 -0.45
CA ILE A 238 -3.99 -20.35 -0.40
C ILE A 238 -3.42 -18.92 -0.54
N GLY A 239 -2.30 -18.62 0.13
CA GLY A 239 -1.61 -17.34 -0.04
C GLY A 239 -1.16 -17.11 -1.48
N THR A 240 -0.54 -18.10 -2.10
CA THR A 240 -0.10 -18.04 -3.51
C THR A 240 -1.27 -17.85 -4.47
N ILE A 241 -2.40 -18.53 -4.23
CA ILE A 241 -3.65 -18.34 -5.00
C ILE A 241 -4.15 -16.88 -4.83
N GLY A 242 -4.09 -16.37 -3.59
CA GLY A 242 -4.40 -14.96 -3.31
C GLY A 242 -3.56 -14.01 -4.15
N VAL A 243 -2.22 -14.19 -4.15
CA VAL A 243 -1.28 -13.37 -4.97
C VAL A 243 -1.67 -13.40 -6.44
N ALA A 244 -1.92 -14.59 -6.99
CA ALA A 244 -2.29 -14.72 -8.41
C ALA A 244 -3.60 -14.00 -8.73
N LEU A 245 -4.61 -14.13 -7.88
CA LEU A 245 -5.91 -13.46 -8.07
C LEU A 245 -5.80 -11.94 -7.98
N GLY A 246 -5.12 -11.43 -6.94
CA GLY A 246 -4.90 -10.00 -6.76
C GLY A 246 -4.13 -9.38 -7.92
N PHE A 247 -3.05 -10.05 -8.34
CA PHE A 247 -2.23 -9.62 -9.46
C PHE A 247 -3.04 -9.51 -10.77
N VAL A 248 -3.83 -10.56 -11.09
CA VAL A 248 -4.64 -10.57 -12.32
C VAL A 248 -5.73 -9.50 -12.29
N ILE A 249 -6.40 -9.32 -11.14
CA ILE A 249 -7.44 -8.30 -11.01
C ILE A 249 -6.86 -6.90 -11.22
N MET A 250 -5.76 -6.58 -10.57
CA MET A 250 -5.13 -5.26 -10.72
C MET A 250 -4.59 -5.05 -12.14
N MET A 251 -3.93 -6.06 -12.72
CA MET A 251 -3.48 -6.01 -14.10
C MET A 251 -4.62 -5.71 -15.08
N ILE A 252 -5.80 -6.34 -14.86
CA ILE A 252 -6.98 -6.06 -15.70
C ILE A 252 -7.46 -4.63 -15.51
N LEU A 253 -7.50 -4.13 -14.27
CA LEU A 253 -7.91 -2.74 -13.98
C LEU A 253 -6.99 -1.74 -14.69
N ASP A 254 -5.67 -1.91 -14.58
CA ASP A 254 -4.70 -1.05 -15.23
C ASP A 254 -4.82 -1.08 -16.75
N VAL A 255 -4.84 -2.27 -17.36
CA VAL A 255 -4.87 -2.42 -18.83
C VAL A 255 -6.23 -1.99 -19.43
N ALA A 256 -7.33 -2.16 -18.69
CA ALA A 256 -8.66 -1.83 -19.18
C ALA A 256 -9.05 -0.36 -18.97
N LEU A 257 -8.48 0.32 -17.98
CA LEU A 257 -8.84 1.69 -17.57
C LEU A 257 -7.69 2.68 -17.77
N GLY A 258 -6.43 2.23 -17.76
CA GLY A 258 -5.23 3.04 -17.95
C GLY A 258 -4.95 3.25 -19.41
#